data_e63a92cfeb7228a7c381ce8041fa100d
#
_entry.id   e63a92cfeb7228a7c381ce8041fa100d
#
_cell.length_a   1.000
_cell.length_b   1.000
_cell.length_c   1.000
_cell.angle_alpha   90.00
_cell.angle_beta   90.00
_cell.angle_gamma   90.00
#
_symmetry.space_group_name_H-M   'P 1'
#
loop_
_entity.id
_entity.type
_entity.pdbx_description
1 polymer ?
#
loop_
_entity_poly.entity_id
_entity_poly.type
_entity_poly.pdbx_seq_one_letter_code
_entity_poly.pdbx_strand_id
1 'polypeptide(L)'
;MLSVGIPMALNYSITAIGTMILQSAVNVFGSSVVAAFTAASKVSNIATQTMPTLGTAMATYCGQNLGAGKHDRIFRGMKDAFYLCFFAAGAAALLCCLAGPTMVGWFIHNPSEQTLHAAMQYLHIASIFMLPLAWIFVYRNGLQGLDRGLVPMLSGVLELFSRYAVILIATKPFGYVGVCSADAAAWLTTGILLIVTYMTVSYTHLTLPTT
;
A
#
# COMPACT_ATOMS: atom_id res chain seq x y z
N MET A 1 -2.82 -23.27 -9.77
CA MET A 1 -1.72 -22.31 -10.04
C MET A 1 -2.16 -21.12 -10.89
N LEU A 2 -2.76 -21.33 -12.07
CA LEU A 2 -3.21 -20.20 -12.92
C LEU A 2 -4.35 -19.38 -12.30
N SER A 3 -5.24 -20.00 -11.53
CA SER A 3 -6.35 -19.34 -10.82
C SER A 3 -5.94 -18.26 -9.82
N VAL A 4 -4.73 -18.34 -9.28
CA VAL A 4 -4.15 -17.35 -8.36
C VAL A 4 -3.14 -16.47 -9.09
N GLY A 5 -2.35 -17.04 -10.01
CA GLY A 5 -1.30 -16.32 -10.72
C GLY A 5 -1.84 -15.23 -11.66
N ILE A 6 -2.91 -15.49 -12.39
CA ILE A 6 -3.51 -14.50 -13.30
C ILE A 6 -4.07 -13.30 -12.54
N PRO A 7 -4.93 -13.46 -11.51
CA PRO A 7 -5.40 -12.32 -10.70
C PRO A 7 -4.27 -11.53 -10.05
N MET A 8 -3.20 -12.19 -9.63
CA MET A 8 -2.02 -11.54 -9.05
C MET A 8 -1.27 -10.69 -10.07
N ALA A 9 -1.01 -11.23 -11.27
CA ALA A 9 -0.37 -10.49 -12.35
C ALA A 9 -1.19 -9.26 -12.76
N LEU A 10 -2.52 -9.41 -12.87
CA LEU A 10 -3.43 -8.31 -13.13
C LEU A 10 -3.39 -7.25 -12.04
N ASN A 11 -3.35 -7.64 -10.77
CA ASN A 11 -3.23 -6.71 -9.64
C ASN A 11 -1.96 -5.86 -9.76
N TYR A 12 -0.80 -6.46 -10.03
CA TYR A 12 0.44 -5.71 -10.22
C TYR A 12 0.39 -4.77 -11.43
N SER A 13 -0.20 -5.21 -12.54
CA SER A 13 -0.38 -4.37 -13.74
C SER A 13 -1.29 -3.17 -13.46
N ILE A 14 -2.40 -3.38 -12.76
CA ILE A 14 -3.33 -2.32 -12.37
C ILE A 14 -2.65 -1.32 -11.42
N THR A 15 -1.88 -1.80 -10.46
CA THR A 15 -1.13 -0.93 -9.55
C THR A 15 -0.08 -0.11 -10.31
N ALA A 16 0.62 -0.69 -11.28
CA ALA A 16 1.57 0.02 -12.14
C ALA A 16 0.88 1.11 -12.97
N ILE A 17 -0.29 0.84 -13.55
CA ILE A 17 -1.09 1.85 -14.25
C ILE A 17 -1.46 3.00 -13.28
N GLY A 18 -1.86 2.68 -12.05
CA GLY A 18 -2.17 3.68 -11.03
C GLY A 18 -1.00 4.60 -10.70
N THR A 19 0.21 4.06 -10.61
CA THR A 19 1.42 4.87 -10.39
C THR A 19 1.77 5.74 -11.60
N MET A 20 1.54 5.26 -12.84
CA MET A 20 1.71 6.05 -14.05
C MET A 20 0.73 7.24 -14.12
N ILE A 21 -0.53 7.03 -13.74
CA ILE A 21 -1.54 8.09 -13.66
C ILE A 21 -1.12 9.16 -12.65
N LEU A 22 -0.66 8.74 -11.47
CA LEU A 22 -0.17 9.65 -10.45
C LEU A 22 1.03 10.45 -10.93
N GLN A 23 2.01 9.79 -11.56
CA GLN A 23 3.18 10.45 -12.13
C GLN A 23 2.78 11.46 -13.22
N SER A 24 1.80 11.11 -14.07
CA SER A 24 1.29 12.02 -15.10
C SER A 24 0.64 13.26 -14.48
N ALA A 25 -0.10 13.11 -13.38
CA ALA A 25 -0.70 14.23 -12.65
C ALA A 25 0.36 15.15 -12.03
N VAL A 26 1.47 14.58 -11.54
CA VAL A 26 2.58 15.37 -10.98
C VAL A 26 3.32 16.16 -12.06
N ASN A 27 3.41 15.65 -13.29
CA ASN A 27 4.12 16.31 -14.40
C ASN A 27 3.59 17.72 -14.72
N VAL A 28 2.33 18.01 -14.40
CA VAL A 28 1.72 19.32 -14.63
C VAL A 28 2.35 20.43 -13.76
N PHE A 29 2.98 20.06 -12.63
CA PHE A 29 3.55 21.00 -11.66
C PHE A 29 4.99 21.42 -11.95
N GLY A 30 5.57 20.94 -13.04
CA GLY A 30 6.92 21.32 -13.49
C GLY A 30 8.03 20.40 -12.97
N SER A 31 9.22 20.53 -13.55
CA SER A 31 10.34 19.61 -13.37
C SER A 31 10.84 19.51 -11.93
N SER A 32 10.86 20.61 -11.18
CA SER A 32 11.30 20.64 -9.78
C SER A 32 10.38 19.80 -8.88
N VAL A 33 9.05 19.89 -9.09
CA VAL A 33 8.07 19.10 -8.33
C VAL A 33 8.11 17.64 -8.74
N VAL A 34 8.31 17.34 -10.02
CA VAL A 34 8.51 15.96 -10.52
C VAL A 34 9.74 15.31 -9.88
N ALA A 35 10.86 16.04 -9.82
CA ALA A 35 12.07 15.56 -9.15
C ALA A 35 11.84 15.32 -7.66
N ALA A 36 11.17 16.27 -6.99
CA ALA A 36 10.81 16.17 -5.58
C ALA A 36 9.94 14.93 -5.30
N PHE A 37 8.86 14.75 -6.05
CA PHE A 37 7.96 13.62 -5.92
C PHE A 37 8.67 12.29 -6.19
N THR A 38 9.51 12.22 -7.22
CA THR A 38 10.25 11.01 -7.57
C THR A 38 11.23 10.62 -6.45
N ALA A 39 11.98 11.57 -5.90
CA ALA A 39 12.88 11.32 -4.79
C ALA A 39 12.12 10.89 -3.53
N ALA A 40 11.04 11.60 -3.19
CA ALA A 40 10.22 11.30 -2.03
C ALA A 40 9.55 9.92 -2.14
N SER A 41 9.06 9.54 -3.33
CA SER A 41 8.50 8.21 -3.60
C SER A 41 9.55 7.11 -3.41
N LYS A 42 10.80 7.32 -3.85
CA LYS A 42 11.90 6.37 -3.61
C LYS A 42 12.20 6.22 -2.11
N VAL A 43 12.24 7.33 -1.37
CA VAL A 43 12.42 7.32 0.10
C VAL A 43 11.29 6.53 0.76
N SER A 44 10.03 6.82 0.42
CA SER A 44 8.87 6.11 0.94
C SER A 44 8.93 4.60 0.63
N ASN A 45 9.28 4.22 -0.60
CA ASN A 45 9.43 2.83 -1.00
C ASN A 45 10.52 2.08 -0.20
N ILE A 46 11.67 2.72 0.03
CA ILE A 46 12.73 2.14 0.86
C ILE A 46 12.25 1.95 2.30
N ALA A 47 11.61 2.96 2.88
CA ALA A 47 11.11 2.92 4.25
C ALA A 47 10.04 1.82 4.45
N THR A 48 9.20 1.59 3.45
CA THR A 48 8.07 0.64 3.53
C THR A 48 8.40 -0.77 3.02
N GLN A 49 9.62 -1.06 2.55
CA GLN A 49 10.01 -2.34 1.92
C GLN A 49 9.79 -3.57 2.82
N THR A 50 9.78 -3.40 4.12
CA THR A 50 9.48 -4.48 5.07
C THR A 50 8.04 -5.00 4.93
N MET A 51 7.08 -4.14 4.57
CA MET A 51 5.66 -4.50 4.50
C MET A 51 5.34 -5.50 3.38
N PRO A 52 5.75 -5.29 2.11
CA PRO A 52 5.52 -6.27 1.05
C PRO A 52 6.25 -7.59 1.32
N THR A 53 7.41 -7.56 1.97
CA THR A 53 8.15 -8.77 2.36
C THR A 53 7.37 -9.59 3.38
N LEU A 54 6.85 -8.97 4.44
CA LEU A 54 5.96 -9.60 5.42
C LEU A 54 4.68 -10.12 4.74
N GLY A 55 4.10 -9.34 3.83
CA GLY A 55 2.95 -9.76 3.05
C GLY A 55 3.21 -11.07 2.31
N THR A 56 4.31 -11.17 1.57
CA THR A 56 4.69 -12.37 0.82
C THR A 56 4.89 -13.59 1.75
N ALA A 57 5.52 -13.39 2.90
CA ALA A 57 5.65 -14.43 3.93
C ALA A 57 4.27 -14.89 4.42
N MET A 58 3.32 -13.97 4.61
CA MET A 58 1.96 -14.31 5.04
C MET A 58 1.17 -15.09 3.99
N ALA A 59 1.34 -14.82 2.69
CA ALA A 59 0.71 -15.62 1.64
C ALA A 59 1.14 -17.09 1.75
N THR A 60 2.45 -17.33 1.91
CA THR A 60 3.01 -18.67 2.07
C THR A 60 2.53 -19.32 3.37
N TYR A 61 2.58 -18.58 4.49
CA TYR A 61 2.17 -19.08 5.80
C TYR A 61 0.69 -19.50 5.81
N CYS A 62 -0.20 -18.63 5.30
CA CYS A 62 -1.63 -18.93 5.21
C CYS A 62 -1.91 -20.14 4.33
N GLY A 63 -1.28 -20.23 3.15
CA GLY A 63 -1.45 -21.35 2.23
C GLY A 63 -1.01 -22.69 2.82
N GLN A 64 0.14 -22.73 3.50
CA GLN A 64 0.63 -23.94 4.14
C GLN A 64 -0.26 -24.39 5.30
N ASN A 65 -0.71 -23.48 6.15
CA ASN A 65 -1.59 -23.81 7.27
C ASN A 65 -3.00 -24.15 6.83
N LEU A 66 -3.50 -23.57 5.74
CA LEU A 66 -4.78 -23.93 5.12
C LEU A 66 -4.72 -25.38 4.61
N GLY A 67 -3.67 -25.72 3.84
CA GLY A 67 -3.48 -27.09 3.34
C GLY A 67 -3.29 -28.14 4.43
N ALA A 68 -2.82 -27.73 5.62
CA ALA A 68 -2.67 -28.59 6.79
C ALA A 68 -3.93 -28.61 7.71
N GLY A 69 -5.00 -27.88 7.36
CA GLY A 69 -6.22 -27.76 8.17
C GLY A 69 -6.04 -27.01 9.51
N LYS A 70 -4.96 -26.24 9.64
CA LYS A 70 -4.59 -25.55 10.90
C LYS A 70 -5.12 -24.12 10.94
N HIS A 71 -6.45 -23.95 10.98
CA HIS A 71 -7.12 -22.65 10.92
C HIS A 71 -6.73 -21.71 12.08
N ASP A 72 -6.60 -22.23 13.31
CA ASP A 72 -6.18 -21.43 14.47
C ASP A 72 -4.80 -20.77 14.28
N ARG A 73 -3.90 -21.44 13.55
CA ARG A 73 -2.60 -20.86 13.25
C ARG A 73 -2.71 -19.70 12.27
N ILE A 74 -3.62 -19.80 11.28
CA ILE A 74 -3.87 -18.71 10.34
C ILE A 74 -4.32 -17.46 11.09
N PHE A 75 -5.28 -17.58 12.01
CA PHE A 75 -5.76 -16.45 12.81
C PHE A 75 -4.65 -15.80 13.64
N ARG A 76 -3.88 -16.62 14.37
CA ARG A 76 -2.77 -16.12 15.18
C ARG A 76 -1.72 -15.45 14.32
N GLY A 77 -1.28 -16.09 13.23
CA GLY A 77 -0.28 -15.55 12.33
C GLY A 77 -0.71 -14.25 11.65
N MET A 78 -1.98 -14.13 11.24
CA MET A 78 -2.53 -12.89 10.69
C MET A 78 -2.52 -11.76 11.72
N LYS A 79 -2.87 -12.05 12.97
CA LYS A 79 -2.82 -11.09 14.07
C LYS A 79 -1.38 -10.65 14.37
N ASP A 80 -0.45 -11.60 14.43
CA ASP A 80 0.96 -11.31 14.71
C ASP A 80 1.58 -10.50 13.55
N ALA A 81 1.28 -10.86 12.30
CA ALA A 81 1.71 -10.11 11.13
C ALA A 81 1.13 -8.69 11.09
N PHE A 82 -0.12 -8.51 11.53
CA PHE A 82 -0.72 -7.19 11.66
C PHE A 82 0.07 -6.31 12.64
N TYR A 83 0.43 -6.82 13.82
CA TYR A 83 1.25 -6.06 14.78
C TYR A 83 2.65 -5.78 14.25
N LEU A 84 3.31 -6.75 13.62
CA LEU A 84 4.61 -6.53 12.99
C LEU A 84 4.56 -5.44 11.92
N CYS A 85 3.55 -5.47 11.05
CA CYS A 85 3.36 -4.43 10.04
C CYS A 85 2.97 -3.08 10.66
N PHE A 86 2.22 -3.07 11.75
CA PHE A 86 1.90 -1.85 12.49
C PHE A 86 3.17 -1.15 13.01
N PHE A 87 4.05 -1.89 13.67
CA PHE A 87 5.33 -1.35 14.13
C PHE A 87 6.26 -0.95 12.98
N ALA A 88 6.29 -1.74 11.91
CA ALA A 88 7.06 -1.39 10.70
C ALA A 88 6.54 -0.10 10.05
N ALA A 89 5.21 0.08 9.98
CA ALA A 89 4.59 1.30 9.46
C ALA A 89 4.92 2.52 10.33
N GLY A 90 4.86 2.37 11.65
CA GLY A 90 5.24 3.43 12.59
C GLY A 90 6.73 3.81 12.46
N ALA A 91 7.61 2.82 12.36
CA ALA A 91 9.03 3.05 12.14
C ALA A 91 9.31 3.74 10.79
N ALA A 92 8.64 3.30 9.71
CA ALA A 92 8.76 3.90 8.39
C ALA A 92 8.25 5.35 8.38
N ALA A 93 7.11 5.62 9.02
CA ALA A 93 6.57 6.97 9.14
C ALA A 93 7.52 7.89 9.91
N LEU A 94 8.04 7.42 11.03
CA LEU A 94 9.02 8.16 11.84
C LEU A 94 10.31 8.43 11.05
N LEU A 95 10.81 7.43 10.32
CA LEU A 95 11.98 7.58 9.46
C LEU A 95 11.75 8.62 8.38
N CYS A 96 10.61 8.60 7.69
CA CYS A 96 10.27 9.58 6.67
C CYS A 96 10.12 10.99 7.24
N CYS A 97 9.55 11.14 8.45
CA CYS A 97 9.40 12.45 9.07
C CYS A 97 10.71 13.02 9.59
N LEU A 98 11.55 12.21 10.24
CA LEU A 98 12.79 12.68 10.89
C LEU A 98 13.99 12.73 9.93
N ALA A 99 14.17 11.69 9.11
CA ALA A 99 15.31 11.57 8.20
C ALA A 99 14.97 11.93 6.75
N GLY A 100 13.70 12.28 6.46
CA GLY A 100 13.22 12.59 5.12
C GLY A 100 14.08 13.59 4.37
N PRO A 101 14.43 14.76 4.92
CA PRO A 101 15.27 15.75 4.23
C PRO A 101 16.64 15.19 3.83
N THR A 102 17.29 14.44 4.74
CA THR A 102 18.58 13.80 4.47
C THR A 102 18.48 12.74 3.40
N MET A 103 17.44 11.89 3.47
CA MET A 103 17.21 10.83 2.50
C MET A 103 16.85 11.37 1.11
N VAL A 104 16.09 12.45 1.02
CA VAL A 104 15.81 13.15 -0.24
C VAL A 104 17.11 13.70 -0.85
N GLY A 105 18.02 14.21 -0.01
CA GLY A 105 19.35 14.69 -0.42
C GLY A 105 20.23 13.61 -1.05
N TRP A 106 20.00 12.32 -0.78
CA TRP A 106 20.71 11.22 -1.45
C TRP A 106 20.31 11.07 -2.93
N PHE A 107 19.13 11.51 -3.30
CA PHE A 107 18.59 11.41 -4.66
C PHE A 107 18.70 12.72 -5.45
N ILE A 108 18.68 13.86 -4.75
CA ILE A 108 18.78 15.18 -5.38
C ILE A 108 19.94 15.94 -4.74
N HIS A 109 20.98 16.20 -5.53
CA HIS A 109 22.12 16.96 -5.05
C HIS A 109 21.74 18.45 -4.90
N ASN A 110 21.92 19.02 -3.71
CA ASN A 110 21.58 20.40 -3.38
C ASN A 110 20.14 20.80 -3.81
N PRO A 111 19.10 20.14 -3.25
CA PRO A 111 17.72 20.47 -3.60
C PRO A 111 17.39 21.91 -3.21
N SER A 112 16.70 22.66 -4.07
CA SER A 112 16.16 23.97 -3.70
C SER A 112 15.18 23.84 -2.54
N GLU A 113 14.96 24.91 -1.77
CA GLU A 113 13.95 24.91 -0.70
C GLU A 113 12.57 24.49 -1.20
N GLN A 114 12.19 24.97 -2.38
CA GLN A 114 10.92 24.60 -3.01
C GLN A 114 10.84 23.10 -3.32
N THR A 115 11.91 22.51 -3.84
CA THR A 115 11.98 21.06 -4.15
C THR A 115 11.92 20.25 -2.87
N LEU A 116 12.65 20.63 -1.84
CA LEU A 116 12.64 19.95 -0.55
C LEU A 116 11.28 20.04 0.12
N HIS A 117 10.66 21.23 0.09
CA HIS A 117 9.33 21.43 0.63
C HIS A 117 8.28 20.53 -0.07
N ALA A 118 8.29 20.46 -1.40
CA ALA A 118 7.39 19.58 -2.15
C ALA A 118 7.62 18.09 -1.83
N ALA A 119 8.88 17.66 -1.70
CA ALA A 119 9.21 16.29 -1.29
C ALA A 119 8.68 15.95 0.11
N MET A 120 8.86 16.88 1.06
CA MET A 120 8.39 16.69 2.43
C MET A 120 6.87 16.72 2.56
N GLN A 121 6.17 17.51 1.75
CA GLN A 121 4.70 17.47 1.68
C GLN A 121 4.20 16.07 1.33
N TYR A 122 4.77 15.43 0.31
CA TYR A 122 4.40 14.05 -0.04
C TYR A 122 4.74 13.08 1.10
N LEU A 123 5.96 13.15 1.66
CA LEU A 123 6.39 12.22 2.72
C LEU A 123 5.52 12.35 3.98
N HIS A 124 5.15 13.56 4.38
CA HIS A 124 4.27 13.77 5.54
C HIS A 124 2.87 13.19 5.31
N ILE A 125 2.27 13.45 4.14
CA ILE A 125 0.96 12.88 3.80
C ILE A 125 1.05 11.36 3.76
N ALA A 126 2.04 10.79 3.06
CA ALA A 126 2.23 9.34 2.98
C ALA A 126 2.44 8.72 4.38
N SER A 127 3.22 9.37 5.26
CA SER A 127 3.51 8.87 6.61
C SER A 127 2.26 8.68 7.45
N ILE A 128 1.29 9.60 7.38
CA ILE A 128 0.01 9.49 8.10
C ILE A 128 -0.77 8.24 7.67
N PHE A 129 -0.66 7.86 6.40
CA PHE A 129 -1.43 6.76 5.80
C PHE A 129 -0.62 5.46 5.64
N MET A 130 0.58 5.36 6.21
CA MET A 130 1.37 4.11 6.20
C MET A 130 0.71 2.96 6.95
N LEU A 131 -0.14 3.25 7.96
CA LEU A 131 -0.92 2.22 8.64
C LEU A 131 -1.95 1.54 7.71
N PRO A 132 -2.84 2.26 7.00
CA PRO A 132 -3.67 1.67 5.95
C PRO A 132 -2.88 0.87 4.91
N LEU A 133 -1.71 1.35 4.51
CA LEU A 133 -0.83 0.63 3.58
C LEU A 133 -0.37 -0.72 4.18
N ALA A 134 0.01 -0.76 5.46
CA ALA A 134 0.37 -1.99 6.14
C ALA A 134 -0.78 -3.00 6.15
N TRP A 135 -2.03 -2.55 6.38
CA TRP A 135 -3.22 -3.40 6.30
C TRP A 135 -3.39 -4.05 4.93
N ILE A 136 -3.15 -3.27 3.87
CA ILE A 136 -3.22 -3.80 2.50
C ILE A 136 -2.26 -4.97 2.32
N PHE A 137 -1.00 -4.83 2.72
CA PHE A 137 -0.01 -5.89 2.54
C PHE A 137 -0.36 -7.15 3.34
N VAL A 138 -0.79 -7.04 4.57
CA VAL A 138 -1.15 -8.18 5.42
C VAL A 138 -2.40 -8.89 4.88
N TYR A 139 -3.49 -8.17 4.71
CA TYR A 139 -4.77 -8.78 4.36
C TYR A 139 -4.85 -9.21 2.90
N ARG A 140 -4.28 -8.44 1.97
CA ARG A 140 -4.22 -8.81 0.54
C ARG A 140 -3.48 -10.13 0.34
N ASN A 141 -2.30 -10.24 0.92
CA ASN A 141 -1.48 -11.45 0.78
C ASN A 141 -2.02 -12.62 1.62
N GLY A 142 -2.56 -12.35 2.81
CA GLY A 142 -3.25 -13.36 3.61
C GLY A 142 -4.43 -13.99 2.86
N LEU A 143 -5.32 -13.17 2.29
CA LEU A 143 -6.44 -13.64 1.46
C LEU A 143 -5.99 -14.40 0.22
N GLN A 144 -4.89 -13.98 -0.41
CA GLN A 144 -4.28 -14.70 -1.52
C GLN A 144 -3.79 -16.09 -1.08
N GLY A 145 -3.16 -16.21 0.09
CA GLY A 145 -2.74 -17.48 0.66
C GLY A 145 -3.93 -18.40 1.02
N LEU A 146 -5.11 -17.83 1.26
CA LEU A 146 -6.36 -18.55 1.48
C LEU A 146 -7.10 -18.94 0.18
N ASP A 147 -6.42 -18.92 -0.96
CA ASP A 147 -6.95 -19.21 -2.31
C ASP A 147 -8.09 -18.27 -2.76
N ARG A 148 -8.12 -17.06 -2.21
CA ARG A 148 -9.10 -16.02 -2.56
C ARG A 148 -8.50 -14.97 -3.49
N GLY A 149 -7.89 -15.40 -4.61
CA GLY A 149 -7.15 -14.55 -5.55
C GLY A 149 -7.97 -13.41 -6.21
N LEU A 150 -9.29 -13.55 -6.32
CA LEU A 150 -10.15 -12.51 -6.89
C LEU A 150 -10.22 -11.25 -6.00
N VAL A 151 -10.20 -11.40 -4.68
CA VAL A 151 -10.28 -10.26 -3.75
C VAL A 151 -9.06 -9.34 -3.86
N PRO A 152 -7.82 -9.84 -3.84
CA PRO A 152 -6.63 -9.04 -4.15
C PRO A 152 -6.72 -8.29 -5.49
N MET A 153 -7.22 -8.92 -6.53
CA MET A 153 -7.41 -8.28 -7.84
C MET A 153 -8.42 -7.13 -7.77
N LEU A 154 -9.60 -7.36 -7.19
CA LEU A 154 -10.62 -6.32 -7.02
C LEU A 154 -10.13 -5.17 -6.13
N SER A 155 -9.30 -5.46 -5.12
CA SER A 155 -8.70 -4.43 -4.29
C SER A 155 -7.76 -3.52 -5.08
N GLY A 156 -7.01 -4.05 -6.06
CA GLY A 156 -6.20 -3.26 -6.97
C GLY A 156 -7.04 -2.35 -7.88
N VAL A 157 -8.16 -2.86 -8.38
CA VAL A 157 -9.11 -2.07 -9.17
C VAL A 157 -9.68 -0.91 -8.34
N LEU A 158 -10.11 -1.16 -7.10
CA LEU A 158 -10.59 -0.12 -6.20
C LEU A 158 -9.50 0.92 -5.91
N GLU A 159 -8.26 0.48 -5.69
CA GLU A 159 -7.10 1.35 -5.47
C GLU A 159 -6.88 2.29 -6.66
N LEU A 160 -6.95 1.75 -7.89
CA LEU A 160 -6.83 2.54 -9.12
C LEU A 160 -7.93 3.59 -9.24
N PHE A 161 -9.20 3.20 -9.06
CA PHE A 161 -10.33 4.11 -9.15
C PHE A 161 -10.30 5.18 -8.06
N SER A 162 -9.97 4.82 -6.83
CA SER A 162 -9.85 5.78 -5.72
C SER A 162 -8.76 6.81 -6.00
N ARG A 163 -7.60 6.37 -6.48
CA ARG A 163 -6.48 7.25 -6.85
C ARG A 163 -6.89 8.20 -7.97
N TYR A 164 -7.50 7.70 -9.03
CA TYR A 164 -7.97 8.51 -10.16
C TYR A 164 -9.03 9.52 -9.75
N ALA A 165 -10.02 9.11 -8.96
CA ALA A 165 -11.08 9.99 -8.47
C ALA A 165 -10.52 11.14 -7.63
N VAL A 166 -9.58 10.85 -6.71
CA VAL A 166 -8.95 11.89 -5.89
C VAL A 166 -8.12 12.85 -6.73
N ILE A 167 -7.38 12.37 -7.73
CA ILE A 167 -6.64 13.25 -8.65
C ILE A 167 -7.60 14.20 -9.35
N LEU A 168 -8.74 13.73 -9.87
CA LEU A 168 -9.71 14.56 -10.57
C LEU A 168 -10.36 15.62 -9.68
N ILE A 169 -10.71 15.23 -8.44
CA ILE A 169 -11.47 16.08 -7.52
C ILE A 169 -10.55 17.02 -6.74
N ALA A 170 -9.45 16.51 -6.20
CA ALA A 170 -8.60 17.21 -5.26
C ALA A 170 -7.49 18.06 -5.92
N THR A 171 -7.08 17.75 -7.16
CA THR A 171 -6.04 18.54 -7.84
C THR A 171 -6.47 19.98 -8.10
N LYS A 172 -7.74 20.21 -8.48
CA LYS A 172 -8.24 21.58 -8.75
C LYS A 172 -8.21 22.50 -7.53
N PRO A 173 -8.79 22.11 -6.34
CA PRO A 173 -8.79 22.97 -5.16
C PRO A 173 -7.48 22.99 -4.37
N PHE A 174 -6.70 21.88 -4.36
CA PHE A 174 -5.54 21.71 -3.49
C PHE A 174 -4.20 21.61 -4.22
N GLY A 175 -4.18 21.66 -5.55
CA GLY A 175 -2.97 21.59 -6.35
C GLY A 175 -2.16 20.32 -6.07
N TYR A 176 -0.86 20.48 -5.84
CA TYR A 176 0.06 19.36 -5.62
C TYR A 176 -0.31 18.52 -4.37
N VAL A 177 -0.78 19.14 -3.30
CA VAL A 177 -1.25 18.43 -2.09
C VAL A 177 -2.41 17.49 -2.41
N GLY A 178 -3.32 17.91 -3.31
CA GLY A 178 -4.40 17.07 -3.81
C GLY A 178 -3.89 15.83 -4.54
N VAL A 179 -2.84 15.95 -5.34
CA VAL A 179 -2.20 14.81 -6.01
C VAL A 179 -1.51 13.91 -5.00
N CYS A 180 -0.78 14.45 -4.01
CA CYS A 180 -0.14 13.67 -2.95
C CYS A 180 -1.14 12.86 -2.11
N SER A 181 -2.36 13.35 -1.92
CA SER A 181 -3.40 12.66 -1.15
C SER A 181 -4.05 11.50 -1.90
N ALA A 182 -3.78 11.33 -3.20
CA ALA A 182 -4.37 10.25 -4.00
C ALA A 182 -3.94 8.86 -3.54
N ASP A 183 -2.65 8.66 -3.22
CA ASP A 183 -2.16 7.41 -2.65
C ASP A 183 -2.77 7.15 -1.28
N ALA A 184 -2.84 8.16 -0.42
CA ALA A 184 -3.40 8.07 0.91
C ALA A 184 -4.86 7.60 0.90
N ALA A 185 -5.69 8.20 0.04
CA ALA A 185 -7.09 7.81 -0.12
C ALA A 185 -7.24 6.40 -0.70
N ALA A 186 -6.41 6.03 -1.67
CA ALA A 186 -6.40 4.69 -2.26
C ALA A 186 -6.03 3.63 -1.21
N TRP A 187 -5.03 3.89 -0.36
CA TRP A 187 -4.64 2.97 0.71
C TRP A 187 -5.74 2.82 1.77
N LEU A 188 -6.40 3.91 2.15
CA LEU A 188 -7.47 3.88 3.15
C LEU A 188 -8.68 3.07 2.65
N THR A 189 -9.18 3.38 1.45
CA THR A 189 -10.35 2.71 0.87
C THR A 189 -10.09 1.22 0.63
N THR A 190 -8.92 0.89 0.10
CA THR A 190 -8.51 -0.49 -0.17
C THR A 190 -8.27 -1.27 1.12
N GLY A 191 -7.62 -0.65 2.12
CA GLY A 191 -7.39 -1.25 3.43
C GLY A 191 -8.70 -1.64 4.12
N ILE A 192 -9.70 -0.75 4.12
CA ILE A 192 -11.03 -1.01 4.68
C ILE A 192 -11.70 -2.18 3.96
N LEU A 193 -11.72 -2.19 2.60
CA LEU A 193 -12.28 -3.30 1.83
C LEU A 193 -11.66 -4.63 2.23
N LEU A 194 -10.34 -4.70 2.30
CA LEU A 194 -9.62 -5.94 2.60
C LEU A 194 -9.87 -6.44 4.02
N ILE A 195 -9.94 -5.54 5.02
CA ILE A 195 -10.28 -5.90 6.40
C ILE A 195 -11.69 -6.48 6.47
N VAL A 196 -12.67 -5.80 5.89
CA VAL A 196 -14.07 -6.26 5.88
C VAL A 196 -14.17 -7.62 5.21
N THR A 197 -13.53 -7.79 4.05
CA THR A 197 -13.54 -9.07 3.33
C THR A 197 -12.86 -10.17 4.13
N TYR A 198 -11.72 -9.89 4.77
CA TYR A 198 -11.04 -10.89 5.61
C TYR A 198 -11.92 -11.31 6.80
N MET A 199 -12.57 -10.37 7.47
CA MET A 199 -13.49 -10.68 8.57
C MET A 199 -14.64 -11.58 8.11
N THR A 200 -15.24 -11.29 6.94
CA THR A 200 -16.31 -12.11 6.37
C THR A 200 -15.82 -13.52 6.03
N VAL A 201 -14.68 -13.66 5.36
CA VAL A 201 -14.09 -14.96 5.01
C VAL A 201 -13.72 -15.75 6.26
N SER A 202 -13.14 -15.10 7.25
CA SER A 202 -12.78 -15.72 8.53
C SER A 202 -14.00 -16.28 9.25
N TYR A 203 -15.08 -15.50 9.31
CA TYR A 203 -16.31 -15.91 9.96
C TYR A 203 -16.97 -17.09 9.25
N THR A 204 -17.06 -17.06 7.91
CA THR A 204 -17.83 -18.08 7.15
C THR A 204 -17.07 -19.39 6.92
N HIS A 205 -15.75 -19.36 6.78
CA HIS A 205 -14.97 -20.52 6.34
C HIS A 205 -14.00 -21.07 7.36
N LEU A 206 -13.64 -20.30 8.39
CA LEU A 206 -12.67 -20.72 9.39
C LEU A 206 -13.31 -21.03 10.74
N THR A 207 -14.54 -20.55 11.01
CA THR A 207 -15.24 -20.75 12.29
C THR A 207 -16.46 -21.66 12.20
N LEU A 208 -17.07 -21.82 11.01
CA LEU A 208 -18.16 -22.75 10.84
C LEU A 208 -17.60 -24.15 10.53
N PRO A 209 -18.03 -25.21 11.26
CA PRO A 209 -17.66 -26.58 10.90
C PRO A 209 -18.20 -26.87 9.50
N THR A 210 -17.33 -27.36 8.62
CA THR A 210 -17.75 -27.92 7.33
C THR A 210 -18.58 -29.16 7.62
N THR A 211 -19.91 -29.04 7.50
CA THR A 211 -20.83 -30.18 7.46
C THR A 211 -20.61 -30.99 6.19
#